data_9ccb74174f1fb17c27c41f4a11792cad
#
_entry.id   9ccb74174f1fb17c27c41f4a11792cad
#
_cell.length_a   1.000
_cell.length_b   1.000
_cell.length_c   1.000
_cell.angle_alpha   90.00
_cell.angle_beta   90.00
_cell.angle_gamma   90.00
#
_symmetry.space_group_name_H-M   'P 1'
#
loop_
_entity.id
_entity.type
_entity.pdbx_description
1 polymer ?
#
loop_
_entity_poly.entity_id
_entity_poly.type
_entity_poly.pdbx_seq_one_letter_code
_entity_poly.pdbx_strand_id
1 'polypeptide(L)'
;FFQSHQQIMFIEILPFLFLSMILVDKNKRQWISLCVCMALFHNYFYTPGMILILLLYDYDQNHTIKDILIPILIGIGMATILWLPTGYLILNNHKSVVQTNLFNLLIPNFTLKGLVYDSYGCGLTVISWIALFQGIQFEKTRKLSILLILMFVFPMFSYILNGTLYARTKILVLCLPLVFMILSYWLQERKLNKGLLVLAGLFLCTKTTLLGLLISLVFIGYYFMDKKECLMMYALVPMIVFTGFNYNQCLDLKLYNSMYSKDKQKLMQRNDLNQRTADLDQVGYSVNRI
;
A
#
# COMPACT_ATOMS: atom_id res chain seq x y z
N PHE A 1 -5.01 19.02 -7.58
CA PHE A 1 -4.59 17.62 -7.70
C PHE A 1 -3.07 17.49 -7.60
N PHE A 2 -2.52 17.73 -6.42
CA PHE A 2 -1.11 17.42 -6.19
C PHE A 2 -1.04 16.22 -5.24
N GLN A 3 -1.27 15.04 -5.76
CA GLN A 3 -0.78 13.85 -5.09
C GLN A 3 0.74 13.89 -5.11
N SER A 4 1.37 13.63 -3.98
CA SER A 4 2.82 13.55 -3.98
C SER A 4 3.25 12.49 -4.98
N HIS A 5 4.22 12.81 -5.83
CA HIS A 5 4.77 11.93 -6.86
C HIS A 5 5.08 10.51 -6.33
N GLN A 6 5.48 10.39 -5.08
CA GLN A 6 5.72 9.11 -4.41
C GLN A 6 4.47 8.23 -4.21
N GLN A 7 3.27 8.81 -4.09
CA GLN A 7 2.04 8.01 -3.94
C GLN A 7 1.57 7.45 -5.28
N ILE A 8 1.78 8.17 -6.37
CA ILE A 8 1.47 7.71 -7.72
C ILE A 8 2.28 6.46 -8.06
N MET A 9 3.58 6.43 -7.72
CA MET A 9 4.48 5.30 -8.02
C MET A 9 4.01 3.95 -7.47
N PHE A 10 3.33 3.93 -6.31
CA PHE A 10 2.78 2.68 -5.75
C PHE A 10 1.55 2.20 -6.52
N ILE A 11 0.69 3.13 -6.92
CA ILE A 11 -0.56 2.83 -7.62
C ILE A 11 -0.25 2.29 -9.02
N GLU A 12 0.81 2.78 -9.64
CA GLU A 12 1.22 2.38 -10.99
C GLU A 12 1.64 0.90 -11.10
N ILE A 13 2.11 0.31 -10.00
CA ILE A 13 2.46 -1.13 -9.95
C ILE A 13 1.23 -2.03 -9.80
N LEU A 14 0.15 -1.55 -9.19
CA LEU A 14 -1.04 -2.35 -8.93
C LEU A 14 -1.66 -2.98 -10.19
N PRO A 15 -1.74 -2.32 -11.36
CA PRO A 15 -2.25 -2.95 -12.57
C PRO A 15 -1.46 -4.19 -12.99
N PHE A 16 -0.14 -4.16 -12.87
CA PHE A 16 0.72 -5.32 -13.18
C PHE A 16 0.53 -6.45 -12.17
N LEU A 17 0.35 -6.12 -10.90
CA LEU A 17 0.03 -7.11 -9.86
C LEU A 17 -1.33 -7.75 -10.11
N PHE A 18 -2.39 -6.97 -10.34
CA PHE A 18 -3.73 -7.49 -10.64
C PHE A 18 -3.73 -8.36 -11.90
N LEU A 19 -3.08 -7.92 -12.96
CA LEU A 19 -2.97 -8.69 -14.19
C LEU A 19 -2.23 -10.00 -13.94
N SER A 20 -1.14 -9.98 -13.16
CA SER A 20 -0.39 -11.19 -12.80
C SER A 20 -1.24 -12.18 -12.00
N MET A 21 -2.05 -11.71 -11.05
CA MET A 21 -2.99 -12.55 -10.29
C MET A 21 -4.04 -13.19 -11.21
N ILE A 22 -4.62 -12.43 -12.14
CA ILE A 22 -5.57 -12.95 -13.14
C ILE A 22 -4.89 -13.99 -14.04
N LEU A 23 -3.63 -13.80 -14.38
CA LEU A 23 -2.88 -14.77 -15.21
C LEU A 23 -2.59 -16.07 -14.45
N VAL A 24 -2.37 -15.99 -13.14
CA VAL A 24 -2.28 -17.18 -12.26
C VAL A 24 -3.60 -17.95 -12.30
N ASP A 25 -4.73 -17.27 -12.07
CA ASP A 25 -6.06 -17.90 -12.05
C ASP A 25 -6.43 -18.54 -13.39
N LYS A 26 -6.05 -17.91 -14.50
CA LYS A 26 -6.30 -18.42 -15.85
C LYS A 26 -5.27 -19.46 -16.32
N ASN A 27 -4.34 -19.87 -15.45
CA ASN A 27 -3.23 -20.78 -15.77
C ASN A 27 -2.38 -20.33 -16.97
N LYS A 28 -2.23 -18.99 -17.14
CA LYS A 28 -1.42 -18.36 -18.21
C LYS A 28 -0.13 -17.76 -17.65
N ARG A 29 0.55 -18.50 -16.79
CA ARG A 29 1.69 -18.02 -15.99
C ARG A 29 2.88 -17.56 -16.82
N GLN A 30 3.04 -18.07 -18.06
CA GLN A 30 4.12 -17.61 -18.94
C GLN A 30 4.10 -16.08 -19.20
N TRP A 31 2.91 -15.48 -19.20
CA TRP A 31 2.75 -14.02 -19.40
C TRP A 31 3.12 -13.18 -18.20
N ILE A 32 3.30 -13.79 -17.03
CA ILE A 32 3.78 -13.11 -15.82
C ILE A 32 5.17 -12.52 -16.05
N SER A 33 6.00 -13.18 -16.89
CA SER A 33 7.31 -12.67 -17.27
C SER A 33 7.22 -11.27 -17.88
N LEU A 34 6.23 -11.04 -18.76
CA LEU A 34 6.02 -9.73 -19.36
C LEU A 34 5.53 -8.71 -18.32
N CYS A 35 4.62 -9.10 -17.42
CA CYS A 35 4.14 -8.22 -16.35
C CYS A 35 5.27 -7.79 -15.41
N VAL A 36 6.14 -8.72 -15.02
CA VAL A 36 7.29 -8.44 -14.15
C VAL A 36 8.31 -7.56 -14.87
N CYS A 37 8.59 -7.85 -16.14
CA CYS A 37 9.48 -7.04 -16.96
C CYS A 37 8.97 -5.60 -17.05
N MET A 38 7.72 -5.40 -17.42
CA MET A 38 7.09 -4.07 -17.52
C MET A 38 7.04 -3.34 -16.18
N ALA A 39 6.74 -4.05 -15.09
CA ALA A 39 6.77 -3.50 -13.74
C ALA A 39 8.17 -2.99 -13.37
N LEU A 40 9.23 -3.74 -13.68
CA LEU A 40 10.62 -3.33 -13.46
C LEU A 40 11.01 -2.12 -14.30
N PHE A 41 10.58 -2.05 -15.55
CA PHE A 41 10.80 -0.87 -16.40
C PHE A 41 10.09 0.37 -15.84
N HIS A 42 8.91 0.16 -15.27
CA HIS A 42 8.09 1.26 -14.75
C HIS A 42 8.56 1.71 -13.37
N ASN A 43 8.77 0.76 -12.45
CA ASN A 43 9.25 1.04 -11.10
C ASN A 43 10.03 -0.12 -10.49
N TYR A 44 11.33 -0.16 -10.72
CA TYR A 44 12.21 -1.21 -10.23
C TYR A 44 12.24 -1.33 -8.70
N PHE A 45 11.95 -0.22 -7.98
CA PHE A 45 12.05 -0.17 -6.53
C PHE A 45 10.90 -0.92 -5.82
N TYR A 46 9.69 -0.86 -6.37
CA TYR A 46 8.51 -1.50 -5.76
C TYR A 46 8.18 -2.86 -6.36
N THR A 47 8.77 -3.21 -7.49
CA THR A 47 8.54 -4.51 -8.13
C THR A 47 8.93 -5.71 -7.25
N PRO A 48 10.00 -5.68 -6.43
CA PRO A 48 10.27 -6.77 -5.49
C PRO A 48 9.12 -7.02 -4.51
N GLY A 49 8.51 -5.96 -3.99
CA GLY A 49 7.31 -6.07 -3.15
C GLY A 49 6.12 -6.68 -3.90
N MET A 50 5.89 -6.27 -5.16
CA MET A 50 4.87 -6.86 -6.03
C MET A 50 5.10 -8.36 -6.21
N ILE A 51 6.33 -8.78 -6.51
CA ILE A 51 6.71 -10.19 -6.69
C ILE A 51 6.40 -10.98 -5.41
N LEU A 52 6.75 -10.43 -4.24
CA LEU A 52 6.52 -11.11 -2.96
C LEU A 52 5.02 -11.31 -2.68
N ILE A 53 4.20 -10.30 -2.95
CA ILE A 53 2.73 -10.41 -2.83
C ILE A 53 2.16 -11.42 -3.84
N LEU A 54 2.68 -11.46 -5.06
CA LEU A 54 2.26 -12.43 -6.06
C LEU A 54 2.63 -13.87 -5.66
N LEU A 55 3.80 -14.09 -5.07
CA LEU A 55 4.20 -15.38 -4.51
C LEU A 55 3.30 -15.80 -3.35
N LEU A 56 2.92 -14.87 -2.47
CA LEU A 56 1.97 -15.15 -1.39
C LEU A 56 0.59 -15.54 -1.93
N TYR A 57 0.14 -14.87 -2.98
CA TYR A 57 -1.10 -15.19 -3.65
C TYR A 57 -1.10 -16.60 -4.25
N ASP A 58 -0.06 -16.94 -5.03
CA ASP A 58 0.08 -18.26 -5.66
C ASP A 58 0.18 -19.39 -4.61
N TYR A 59 0.88 -19.12 -3.50
CA TYR A 59 0.96 -20.04 -2.36
C TYR A 59 -0.42 -20.28 -1.71
N ASP A 60 -1.22 -19.24 -1.52
CA ASP A 60 -2.57 -19.33 -0.95
C ASP A 60 -3.52 -20.17 -1.84
N GLN A 61 -3.31 -20.12 -3.16
CA GLN A 61 -4.04 -20.96 -4.13
C GLN A 61 -3.55 -22.43 -4.17
N ASN A 62 -2.63 -22.84 -3.28
CA ASN A 62 -2.03 -24.17 -3.21
C ASN A 62 -1.32 -24.61 -4.50
N HIS A 63 -0.78 -23.67 -5.25
CA HIS A 63 0.01 -23.95 -6.43
C HIS A 63 1.47 -24.27 -6.09
N THR A 64 2.18 -24.87 -7.06
CA THR A 64 3.61 -25.14 -6.92
C THR A 64 4.41 -23.86 -7.19
N ILE A 65 5.12 -23.36 -6.19
CA ILE A 65 5.92 -22.11 -6.30
C ILE A 65 6.86 -22.13 -7.52
N LYS A 66 7.35 -23.30 -7.93
CA LYS A 66 8.21 -23.45 -9.12
C LYS A 66 7.56 -22.94 -10.40
N ASP A 67 6.24 -23.12 -10.55
CA ASP A 67 5.51 -22.77 -11.76
C ASP A 67 5.42 -21.26 -11.99
N ILE A 68 5.51 -20.47 -10.91
CA ILE A 68 5.48 -19.01 -10.99
C ILE A 68 6.88 -18.41 -10.93
N LEU A 69 7.82 -19.08 -10.25
CA LEU A 69 9.19 -18.59 -10.06
C LEU A 69 9.92 -18.48 -11.41
N ILE A 70 9.75 -19.46 -12.30
CA ILE A 70 10.40 -19.45 -13.62
C ILE A 70 9.98 -18.22 -14.45
N PRO A 71 8.66 -17.93 -14.66
CA PRO A 71 8.24 -16.72 -15.34
C PRO A 71 8.75 -15.43 -14.68
N ILE A 72 8.79 -15.36 -13.34
CA ILE A 72 9.33 -14.22 -12.63
C ILE A 72 10.81 -14.01 -12.96
N LEU A 73 11.63 -15.08 -12.90
CA LEU A 73 13.06 -15.01 -13.22
C LEU A 73 13.29 -14.60 -14.67
N ILE A 74 12.50 -15.10 -15.60
CA ILE A 74 12.54 -14.68 -17.01
C ILE A 74 12.23 -13.18 -17.11
N GLY A 75 11.18 -12.69 -16.44
CA GLY A 75 10.81 -11.27 -16.46
C GLY A 75 11.91 -10.37 -15.89
N ILE A 76 12.57 -10.79 -14.79
CA ILE A 76 13.73 -10.11 -14.23
C ILE A 76 14.89 -10.11 -15.22
N GLY A 77 15.14 -11.26 -15.87
CA GLY A 77 16.19 -11.40 -16.91
C GLY A 77 15.94 -10.44 -18.10
N MET A 78 14.70 -10.36 -18.58
CA MET A 78 14.34 -9.44 -19.68
C MET A 78 14.56 -7.97 -19.32
N ALA A 79 14.38 -7.60 -18.06
CA ALA A 79 14.57 -6.22 -17.58
C ALA A 79 16.01 -5.89 -17.15
N THR A 80 16.97 -6.82 -17.31
CA THR A 80 18.36 -6.68 -16.84
C THR A 80 19.05 -5.44 -17.39
N ILE A 81 18.73 -5.05 -18.60
CA ILE A 81 19.29 -3.87 -19.25
C ILE A 81 19.06 -2.57 -18.45
N LEU A 82 17.95 -2.51 -17.69
CA LEU A 82 17.61 -1.35 -16.87
C LEU A 82 18.06 -1.51 -15.42
N TRP A 83 17.69 -2.60 -14.77
CA TRP A 83 17.87 -2.72 -13.32
C TRP A 83 19.33 -3.01 -12.92
N LEU A 84 20.12 -3.65 -13.77
CA LEU A 84 21.51 -3.98 -13.45
C LEU A 84 22.41 -2.72 -13.34
N PRO A 85 22.38 -1.77 -14.30
CA PRO A 85 23.10 -0.50 -14.13
C PRO A 85 22.60 0.31 -12.95
N THR A 86 21.27 0.32 -12.74
CA THR A 86 20.64 1.04 -11.62
C THR A 86 21.06 0.45 -10.28
N GLY A 87 21.04 -0.88 -10.17
CA GLY A 87 21.50 -1.60 -8.98
C GLY A 87 22.98 -1.33 -8.68
N TYR A 88 23.82 -1.36 -9.70
CA TYR A 88 25.23 -1.01 -9.57
C TYR A 88 25.45 0.41 -9.05
N LEU A 89 24.70 1.39 -9.57
CA LEU A 89 24.75 2.77 -9.09
C LEU A 89 24.27 2.91 -7.64
N ILE A 90 23.21 2.18 -7.26
CA ILE A 90 22.69 2.20 -5.88
C ILE A 90 23.71 1.62 -4.90
N LEU A 91 24.35 0.51 -5.26
CA LEU A 91 25.37 -0.15 -4.43
C LEU A 91 26.63 0.72 -4.24
N ASN A 92 27.02 1.47 -5.27
CA ASN A 92 28.19 2.34 -5.21
C ASN A 92 27.91 3.73 -4.61
N ASN A 93 26.68 4.18 -4.64
CA ASN A 93 26.28 5.42 -3.97
C ASN A 93 25.91 5.14 -2.51
N HIS A 94 26.89 5.20 -1.62
CA HIS A 94 26.69 5.12 -0.17
C HIS A 94 25.90 6.33 0.35
N LYS A 95 24.59 6.35 0.12
CA LYS A 95 23.73 7.19 0.96
C LYS A 95 23.72 6.56 2.34
N SER A 96 23.97 7.38 3.37
CA SER A 96 23.90 6.96 4.77
C SER A 96 22.58 6.19 4.99
N VAL A 97 22.70 4.88 5.12
CA VAL A 97 21.55 4.03 5.49
C VAL A 97 21.17 4.48 6.89
N VAL A 98 19.95 4.95 7.05
CA VAL A 98 19.40 5.24 8.37
C VAL A 98 19.48 3.93 9.15
N GLN A 99 20.33 3.91 10.18
CA GLN A 99 20.47 2.72 11.04
C GLN A 99 19.12 2.48 11.74
N THR A 100 18.32 1.64 11.16
CA THR A 100 17.09 1.17 11.80
C THR A 100 17.45 0.14 12.85
N ASN A 101 17.13 0.44 14.11
CA ASN A 101 17.28 -0.54 15.17
C ASN A 101 16.31 -1.70 14.92
N LEU A 102 16.86 -2.89 14.65
CA LEU A 102 16.09 -4.10 14.31
C LEU A 102 15.06 -4.46 15.38
N PHE A 103 15.34 -4.19 16.64
CA PHE A 103 14.40 -4.40 17.74
C PHE A 103 13.11 -3.58 17.55
N ASN A 104 13.20 -2.34 17.09
CA ASN A 104 12.03 -1.49 16.86
C ASN A 104 11.14 -2.02 15.73
N LEU A 105 11.67 -2.84 14.83
CA LEU A 105 10.91 -3.45 13.74
C LEU A 105 10.04 -4.62 14.22
N LEU A 106 10.43 -5.26 15.32
CA LEU A 106 9.70 -6.38 15.93
C LEU A 106 8.62 -5.90 16.92
N ILE A 107 8.66 -4.63 17.33
CA ILE A 107 7.63 -4.07 18.21
C ILE A 107 6.39 -3.79 17.37
N PRO A 108 5.22 -4.35 17.71
CA PRO A 108 3.99 -4.09 16.98
C PRO A 108 3.62 -2.62 17.07
N ASN A 109 3.37 -2.00 15.93
CA ASN A 109 2.95 -0.62 15.88
C ASN A 109 1.43 -0.55 15.94
N PHE A 110 0.90 -0.28 17.12
CA PHE A 110 -0.53 -0.08 17.35
C PHE A 110 -0.98 1.37 17.11
N THR A 111 -0.12 2.23 16.56
CA THR A 111 -0.55 3.56 16.14
C THR A 111 -1.44 3.45 14.90
N LEU A 112 -2.72 3.20 15.14
CA LEU A 112 -3.76 3.05 14.13
C LEU A 112 -3.85 4.24 13.18
N LYS A 113 -3.33 5.39 13.57
CA LYS A 113 -3.24 6.57 12.73
C LYS A 113 -2.52 6.26 11.42
N GLY A 114 -1.40 5.53 11.47
CA GLY A 114 -0.65 5.11 10.28
C GLY A 114 -1.29 3.98 9.46
N LEU A 115 -2.14 3.17 10.07
CA LEU A 115 -2.74 2.01 9.41
C LEU A 115 -4.06 2.33 8.71
N VAL A 116 -4.83 3.27 9.25
CA VAL A 116 -6.15 3.60 8.71
C VAL A 116 -6.13 4.94 7.97
N TYR A 117 -5.48 5.94 8.52
CA TYR A 117 -5.68 7.32 8.07
C TYR A 117 -4.42 8.19 8.13
N ASP A 118 -3.27 7.72 7.85
CA ASP A 118 -2.09 8.58 7.76
C ASP A 118 -1.77 8.95 6.31
N SER A 119 -1.28 10.15 6.09
CA SER A 119 -0.74 10.60 4.81
C SER A 119 0.40 9.71 4.30
N TYR A 120 1.03 8.96 5.19
CA TYR A 120 2.07 7.96 4.93
C TYR A 120 1.59 6.51 5.11
N GLY A 121 0.32 6.28 5.43
CA GLY A 121 -0.25 4.97 5.62
C GLY A 121 -0.67 4.29 4.32
N CYS A 122 -1.12 3.04 4.44
CA CYS A 122 -1.63 2.26 3.31
C CYS A 122 -3.06 2.65 2.91
N GLY A 123 -3.74 3.51 3.68
CA GLY A 123 -5.08 4.00 3.36
C GLY A 123 -6.19 2.96 3.50
N LEU A 124 -6.03 1.92 4.32
CA LEU A 124 -7.08 0.95 4.58
C LEU A 124 -8.27 1.60 5.24
N THR A 125 -9.46 1.31 4.73
CA THR A 125 -10.70 1.73 5.35
C THR A 125 -11.04 0.85 6.56
N VAL A 126 -11.85 1.37 7.47
CA VAL A 126 -12.31 0.62 8.66
C VAL A 126 -13.01 -0.69 8.26
N ILE A 127 -13.79 -0.70 7.18
CA ILE A 127 -14.48 -1.91 6.71
C ILE A 127 -13.49 -2.96 6.20
N SER A 128 -12.38 -2.56 5.61
CA SER A 128 -11.32 -3.49 5.18
C SER A 128 -10.67 -4.18 6.38
N TRP A 129 -10.45 -3.43 7.47
CA TRP A 129 -9.96 -4.01 8.73
C TRP A 129 -10.96 -4.99 9.34
N ILE A 130 -12.24 -4.62 9.38
CA ILE A 130 -13.30 -5.53 9.86
C ILE A 130 -13.32 -6.80 9.01
N ALA A 131 -13.19 -6.67 7.69
CA ALA A 131 -13.14 -7.81 6.78
C ALA A 131 -11.94 -8.72 7.05
N LEU A 132 -10.76 -8.17 7.33
CA LEU A 132 -9.57 -8.94 7.72
C LEU A 132 -9.83 -9.76 8.98
N PHE A 133 -10.43 -9.18 10.02
CA PHE A 133 -10.78 -9.92 11.22
C PHE A 133 -11.86 -10.97 10.94
N GLN A 134 -12.89 -10.64 10.17
CA GLN A 134 -13.94 -11.59 9.78
C GLN A 134 -13.42 -12.72 8.88
N GLY A 135 -12.40 -12.48 8.08
CA GLY A 135 -11.75 -13.49 7.24
C GLY A 135 -11.11 -14.64 8.03
N ILE A 136 -10.80 -14.42 9.32
CA ILE A 136 -10.22 -15.46 10.20
C ILE A 136 -11.19 -16.64 10.43
N GLN A 137 -12.50 -16.40 10.39
CA GLN A 137 -13.50 -17.46 10.60
C GLN A 137 -13.56 -18.49 9.47
N PHE A 138 -13.14 -18.10 8.25
CA PHE A 138 -13.22 -18.96 7.08
C PHE A 138 -11.90 -19.70 6.84
N GLU A 139 -11.97 -21.00 6.63
CA GLU A 139 -10.80 -21.82 6.39
C GLU A 139 -9.98 -21.34 5.19
N LYS A 140 -10.68 -20.95 4.11
CA LYS A 140 -10.07 -20.47 2.86
C LYS A 140 -9.26 -19.18 3.04
N THR A 141 -9.71 -18.23 3.86
CA THR A 141 -9.06 -16.92 3.99
C THR A 141 -8.33 -16.73 5.33
N ARG A 142 -8.43 -17.69 6.25
CA ARG A 142 -7.87 -17.59 7.61
C ARG A 142 -6.38 -17.28 7.61
N LYS A 143 -5.59 -18.09 6.90
CA LYS A 143 -4.14 -17.94 6.85
C LYS A 143 -3.73 -16.59 6.30
N LEU A 144 -4.35 -16.20 5.17
CA LEU A 144 -4.09 -14.94 4.51
C LEU A 144 -4.50 -13.75 5.38
N SER A 145 -5.66 -13.81 6.04
CA SER A 145 -6.13 -12.77 6.95
C SER A 145 -5.18 -12.54 8.12
N ILE A 146 -4.74 -13.61 8.78
CA ILE A 146 -3.78 -13.52 9.90
C ILE A 146 -2.45 -12.94 9.39
N LEU A 147 -1.94 -13.43 8.27
CA LEU A 147 -0.70 -12.93 7.69
C LEU A 147 -0.77 -11.44 7.38
N LEU A 148 -1.86 -10.98 6.74
CA LEU A 148 -2.04 -9.57 6.41
C LEU A 148 -2.14 -8.71 7.67
N ILE A 149 -2.90 -9.13 8.70
CA ILE A 149 -2.97 -8.41 9.97
C ILE A 149 -1.56 -8.27 10.56
N LEU A 150 -0.77 -9.34 10.57
CA LEU A 150 0.62 -9.29 11.05
C LEU A 150 1.47 -8.34 10.21
N MET A 151 1.34 -8.39 8.87
CA MET A 151 2.08 -7.50 7.97
C MET A 151 1.76 -6.02 8.21
N PHE A 152 0.51 -5.71 8.51
CA PHE A 152 0.10 -4.32 8.81
C PHE A 152 0.53 -3.85 10.19
N VAL A 153 0.57 -4.75 11.18
CA VAL A 153 0.88 -4.41 12.58
C VAL A 153 2.39 -4.34 12.83
N PHE A 154 3.17 -5.22 12.19
CA PHE A 154 4.61 -5.28 12.43
C PHE A 154 5.41 -4.50 11.36
N PRO A 155 6.17 -3.46 11.74
CA PRO A 155 6.98 -2.67 10.82
C PRO A 155 8.02 -3.48 10.03
N MET A 156 8.43 -4.64 10.53
CA MET A 156 9.38 -5.54 9.89
C MET A 156 8.95 -5.91 8.47
N PHE A 157 7.66 -6.16 8.24
CA PHE A 157 7.18 -6.52 6.90
C PHE A 157 7.28 -5.34 5.92
N SER A 158 6.92 -4.14 6.36
CA SER A 158 7.11 -2.95 5.53
C SER A 158 8.58 -2.65 5.25
N TYR A 159 9.48 -2.97 6.18
CA TYR A 159 10.92 -2.87 6.00
C TYR A 159 11.43 -3.84 4.94
N ILE A 160 11.02 -5.12 5.01
CA ILE A 160 11.38 -6.15 4.02
C ILE A 160 10.87 -5.76 2.63
N LEU A 161 9.60 -5.36 2.52
CA LEU A 161 8.98 -4.97 1.26
C LEU A 161 9.65 -3.73 0.63
N ASN A 162 10.21 -2.82 1.45
CA ASN A 162 10.98 -1.67 1.00
C ASN A 162 12.47 -1.99 0.74
N GLY A 163 12.82 -3.25 0.54
CA GLY A 163 14.20 -3.67 0.26
C GLY A 163 15.16 -3.40 1.41
N THR A 164 14.72 -3.47 2.64
CA THR A 164 15.48 -3.28 3.88
C THR A 164 16.13 -1.88 4.05
N LEU A 165 15.60 -0.88 3.33
CA LEU A 165 16.12 0.49 3.41
C LEU A 165 15.45 1.31 4.51
N TYR A 166 14.13 1.17 4.67
CA TYR A 166 13.35 1.88 5.68
C TYR A 166 11.99 1.21 5.93
N ALA A 167 11.42 1.39 7.11
CA ALA A 167 10.10 0.88 7.46
C ALA A 167 9.03 1.97 7.24
N ARG A 168 8.36 1.94 6.08
CA ARG A 168 7.22 2.82 5.78
C ARG A 168 6.03 2.00 5.32
N THR A 169 4.91 2.21 5.94
CA THR A 169 3.66 1.46 5.70
C THR A 169 3.05 1.66 4.31
N LYS A 170 3.46 2.69 3.57
CA LYS A 170 3.00 2.93 2.18
C LYS A 170 3.13 1.71 1.27
N ILE A 171 4.20 0.93 1.42
CA ILE A 171 4.46 -0.24 0.58
C ILE A 171 3.36 -1.29 0.74
N LEU A 172 2.63 -1.30 1.87
CA LEU A 172 1.54 -2.22 2.13
C LEU A 172 0.32 -1.98 1.22
N VAL A 173 0.31 -0.89 0.43
CA VAL A 173 -0.64 -0.70 -0.69
C VAL A 173 -0.61 -1.89 -1.65
N LEU A 174 0.51 -2.55 -1.81
CA LEU A 174 0.63 -3.77 -2.61
C LEU A 174 -0.21 -4.94 -2.07
N CYS A 175 -0.58 -4.93 -0.78
CA CYS A 175 -1.45 -5.93 -0.18
C CYS A 175 -2.95 -5.69 -0.46
N LEU A 176 -3.33 -4.53 -1.02
CA LEU A 176 -4.74 -4.19 -1.27
C LEU A 176 -5.50 -5.24 -2.08
N PRO A 177 -4.95 -5.84 -3.14
CA PRO A 177 -5.66 -6.90 -3.88
C PRO A 177 -6.06 -8.06 -2.99
N LEU A 178 -5.17 -8.50 -2.09
CA LEU A 178 -5.44 -9.59 -1.15
C LEU A 178 -6.49 -9.20 -0.11
N VAL A 179 -6.44 -7.95 0.37
CA VAL A 179 -7.47 -7.41 1.29
C VAL A 179 -8.83 -7.39 0.60
N PHE A 180 -8.91 -6.95 -0.65
CA PHE A 180 -10.16 -6.93 -1.42
C PHE A 180 -10.70 -8.33 -1.70
N MET A 181 -9.83 -9.32 -1.91
CA MET A 181 -10.24 -10.71 -1.99
C MET A 181 -10.94 -11.18 -0.72
N ILE A 182 -10.34 -10.93 0.44
CA ILE A 182 -10.92 -11.31 1.73
C ILE A 182 -12.24 -10.58 1.96
N LEU A 183 -12.30 -9.28 1.66
CA LEU A 183 -13.50 -8.47 1.76
C LEU A 183 -14.63 -9.05 0.89
N SER A 184 -14.33 -9.32 -0.38
CA SER A 184 -15.31 -9.88 -1.33
C SER A 184 -15.80 -11.24 -0.87
N TYR A 185 -14.90 -12.11 -0.41
CA TYR A 185 -15.26 -13.43 0.08
C TYR A 185 -16.15 -13.36 1.33
N TRP A 186 -15.81 -12.52 2.30
CA TRP A 186 -16.62 -12.32 3.50
C TRP A 186 -18.03 -11.84 3.15
N LEU A 187 -18.13 -10.90 2.21
CA LEU A 187 -19.44 -10.38 1.76
C LEU A 187 -20.28 -11.44 1.05
N GLN A 188 -19.67 -12.28 0.22
CA GLN A 188 -20.36 -13.39 -0.45
C GLN A 188 -20.91 -14.41 0.54
N GLU A 189 -20.10 -14.80 1.51
CA GLU A 189 -20.48 -15.80 2.53
C GLU A 189 -21.55 -15.32 3.49
N ARG A 190 -21.72 -13.99 3.65
CA ARG A 190 -22.75 -13.36 4.52
C ARG A 190 -22.75 -13.93 5.95
N LYS A 191 -21.60 -14.32 6.47
CA LYS A 191 -21.46 -14.82 7.84
C LYS A 191 -20.78 -13.78 8.71
N LEU A 192 -21.42 -13.41 9.82
CA LEU A 192 -20.91 -12.42 10.76
C LEU A 192 -20.58 -13.10 12.09
N ASN A 193 -19.33 -13.09 12.45
CA ASN A 193 -18.86 -13.52 13.78
C ASN A 193 -18.83 -12.29 14.72
N LYS A 194 -19.73 -12.28 15.70
CA LYS A 194 -19.87 -11.17 16.66
C LYS A 194 -18.62 -10.98 17.50
N GLY A 195 -17.92 -12.06 17.89
CA GLY A 195 -16.68 -11.99 18.66
C GLY A 195 -15.54 -11.31 17.88
N LEU A 196 -15.38 -11.71 16.63
CA LEU A 196 -14.38 -11.07 15.74
C LEU A 196 -14.73 -9.61 15.40
N LEU A 197 -16.03 -9.29 15.33
CA LEU A 197 -16.47 -7.90 15.13
C LEU A 197 -16.13 -7.03 16.35
N VAL A 198 -16.36 -7.54 17.57
CA VAL A 198 -15.99 -6.84 18.80
C VAL A 198 -14.47 -6.66 18.88
N LEU A 199 -13.70 -7.70 18.55
CA LEU A 199 -12.25 -7.63 18.52
C LEU A 199 -11.74 -6.57 17.53
N ALA A 200 -12.30 -6.54 16.32
CA ALA A 200 -11.99 -5.51 15.32
C ALA A 200 -12.39 -4.11 15.83
N GLY A 201 -13.54 -3.99 16.47
CA GLY A 201 -14.00 -2.73 17.06
C GLY A 201 -13.08 -2.22 18.16
N LEU A 202 -12.62 -3.07 19.06
CA LEU A 202 -11.66 -2.73 20.10
C LEU A 202 -10.30 -2.32 19.49
N PHE A 203 -9.85 -3.06 18.49
CA PHE A 203 -8.60 -2.73 17.78
C PHE A 203 -8.68 -1.37 17.07
N LEU A 204 -9.85 -1.00 16.52
CA LEU A 204 -10.06 0.22 15.75
C LEU A 204 -10.58 1.40 16.59
N CYS A 205 -10.84 1.20 17.89
CA CYS A 205 -11.45 2.21 18.74
C CYS A 205 -10.45 3.28 19.15
N THR A 206 -10.25 4.27 18.27
CA THR A 206 -9.50 5.49 18.56
C THR A 206 -10.35 6.73 18.27
N LYS A 207 -10.02 7.87 18.86
CA LYS A 207 -10.76 9.12 18.64
C LYS A 207 -10.86 9.49 17.14
N THR A 208 -9.83 9.18 16.36
CA THR A 208 -9.77 9.54 14.93
C THR A 208 -10.55 8.58 14.03
N THR A 209 -10.79 7.35 14.46
CA THR A 209 -11.45 6.31 13.68
C THR A 209 -12.90 6.05 14.12
N LEU A 210 -13.33 6.63 15.24
CA LEU A 210 -14.62 6.34 15.86
C LEU A 210 -15.80 6.58 14.89
N LEU A 211 -15.80 7.69 14.16
CA LEU A 211 -16.87 7.98 13.20
C LEU A 211 -16.90 6.97 12.04
N GLY A 212 -15.73 6.64 11.49
CA GLY A 212 -15.60 5.60 10.47
C GLY A 212 -16.05 4.23 10.96
N LEU A 213 -15.76 3.91 12.24
CA LEU A 213 -16.20 2.67 12.86
C LEU A 213 -17.72 2.65 13.02
N LEU A 214 -18.34 3.70 13.53
CA LEU A 214 -19.79 3.80 13.69
C LEU A 214 -20.52 3.66 12.34
N ILE A 215 -20.08 4.39 11.33
CA ILE A 215 -20.61 4.28 9.97
C ILE A 215 -20.48 2.83 9.47
N SER A 216 -19.32 2.21 9.62
CA SER A 216 -19.09 0.82 9.16
C SER A 216 -19.98 -0.16 9.90
N LEU A 217 -20.20 0.00 11.20
CA LEU A 217 -21.10 -0.87 11.98
C LEU A 217 -22.55 -0.72 11.56
N VAL A 218 -23.03 0.51 11.30
CA VAL A 218 -24.38 0.74 10.78
C VAL A 218 -24.58 0.03 9.44
N PHE A 219 -23.59 0.10 8.57
CA PHE A 219 -23.67 -0.54 7.26
C PHE A 219 -23.63 -2.06 7.32
N ILE A 220 -22.73 -2.60 8.13
CA ILE A 220 -22.66 -4.04 8.38
C ILE A 220 -24.01 -4.52 8.91
N GLY A 221 -24.57 -3.81 9.91
CA GLY A 221 -25.89 -4.13 10.44
C GLY A 221 -26.94 -4.15 9.35
N TYR A 222 -27.00 -3.10 8.53
CA TYR A 222 -28.00 -2.98 7.47
C TYR A 222 -27.81 -4.04 6.36
N TYR A 223 -26.58 -4.27 5.92
CA TYR A 223 -26.28 -5.27 4.90
C TYR A 223 -26.69 -6.69 5.33
N PHE A 224 -26.40 -7.07 6.57
CA PHE A 224 -26.71 -8.39 7.08
C PHE A 224 -28.20 -8.57 7.44
N MET A 225 -28.92 -7.47 7.75
CA MET A 225 -30.36 -7.53 8.03
C MET A 225 -31.21 -7.58 6.76
N ASP A 226 -30.94 -6.74 5.79
CA ASP A 226 -31.84 -6.51 4.63
C ASP A 226 -31.48 -7.35 3.40
N LYS A 227 -30.33 -8.01 3.41
CA LYS A 227 -29.79 -8.85 2.31
C LYS A 227 -29.75 -8.14 0.93
N LYS A 228 -29.86 -6.82 0.88
CA LYS A 228 -29.79 -6.04 -0.35
C LYS A 228 -28.37 -5.63 -0.66
N GLU A 229 -27.83 -6.18 -1.73
CA GLU A 229 -26.42 -5.93 -2.16
C GLU A 229 -26.16 -4.46 -2.50
N CYS A 230 -27.15 -3.76 -3.07
CA CYS A 230 -27.02 -2.35 -3.45
C CYS A 230 -26.79 -1.40 -2.26
N LEU A 231 -27.29 -1.74 -1.08
CA LEU A 231 -27.14 -0.88 0.11
C LEU A 231 -25.70 -0.70 0.55
N MET A 232 -24.86 -1.71 0.33
CA MET A 232 -23.45 -1.61 0.65
C MET A 232 -22.72 -0.59 -0.23
N MET A 233 -23.12 -0.41 -1.49
CA MET A 233 -22.54 0.63 -2.33
C MET A 233 -22.87 2.03 -1.79
N TYR A 234 -24.06 2.24 -1.26
CA TYR A 234 -24.42 3.51 -0.61
C TYR A 234 -23.61 3.80 0.66
N ALA A 235 -23.10 2.76 1.31
CA ALA A 235 -22.25 2.86 2.47
C ALA A 235 -20.83 3.30 2.15
N LEU A 236 -20.32 2.81 1.06
CA LEU A 236 -18.97 3.17 0.61
C LEU A 236 -18.89 4.66 0.26
N VAL A 237 -19.98 5.24 -0.26
CA VAL A 237 -20.00 6.66 -0.64
C VAL A 237 -19.71 7.60 0.54
N PRO A 238 -20.39 7.54 1.70
CA PRO A 238 -20.07 8.37 2.85
C PRO A 238 -18.65 8.12 3.38
N MET A 239 -18.18 6.85 3.35
CA MET A 239 -16.82 6.53 3.76
C MET A 239 -15.77 7.15 2.84
N ILE A 240 -15.98 7.09 1.52
CA ILE A 240 -15.10 7.71 0.53
C ILE A 240 -15.11 9.23 0.70
N VAL A 241 -16.29 9.84 0.85
CA VAL A 241 -16.44 11.28 1.07
C VAL A 241 -15.75 11.69 2.37
N PHE A 242 -16.00 11.00 3.48
CA PHE A 242 -15.37 11.29 4.77
C PHE A 242 -13.84 11.14 4.71
N THR A 243 -13.37 10.09 4.05
CA THR A 243 -11.95 9.89 3.80
C THR A 243 -11.40 11.04 2.96
N GLY A 244 -12.07 11.41 1.88
CA GLY A 244 -11.69 12.53 1.02
C GLY A 244 -11.56 13.85 1.78
N PHE A 245 -12.51 14.17 2.65
CA PHE A 245 -12.48 15.40 3.47
C PHE A 245 -11.32 15.41 4.49
N ASN A 246 -11.01 14.26 5.08
CA ASN A 246 -9.94 14.20 6.10
C ASN A 246 -8.52 14.14 5.48
N TYR A 247 -8.40 13.69 4.22
CA TYR A 247 -7.10 13.44 3.57
C TYR A 247 -6.73 14.44 2.49
N ASN A 248 -7.71 15.05 1.84
CA ASN A 248 -7.47 16.13 0.88
C ASN A 248 -7.32 17.46 1.62
N GLN A 249 -6.29 17.59 2.42
CA GLN A 249 -5.89 18.90 2.90
C GLN A 249 -5.34 19.66 1.69
N CYS A 250 -6.09 20.65 1.24
CA CYS A 250 -5.58 21.61 0.28
C CYS A 250 -4.39 22.35 0.92
N LEU A 251 -3.32 22.52 0.18
CA LEU A 251 -2.22 23.37 0.59
C LEU A 251 -2.80 24.77 0.88
N ASP A 252 -2.49 25.35 2.03
CA ASP A 252 -2.89 26.72 2.33
C ASP A 252 -2.32 27.65 1.23
N LEU A 253 -3.16 28.50 0.70
CA LEU A 253 -2.78 29.44 -0.37
C LEU A 253 -1.59 30.32 0.05
N LYS A 254 -1.48 30.66 1.33
CA LYS A 254 -0.33 31.40 1.88
C LYS A 254 0.95 30.59 1.78
N LEU A 255 0.88 29.29 2.12
CA LEU A 255 2.02 28.37 2.00
C LEU A 255 2.41 28.19 0.54
N TYR A 256 1.42 27.98 -0.36
CA TYR A 256 1.67 27.90 -1.81
C TYR A 256 2.35 29.15 -2.34
N ASN A 257 1.84 30.35 -2.01
CA ASN A 257 2.42 31.60 -2.47
C ASN A 257 3.82 31.84 -1.89
N SER A 258 4.11 31.37 -0.66
CA SER A 258 5.46 31.43 -0.07
C SER A 258 6.45 30.52 -0.77
N MET A 259 5.99 29.36 -1.24
CA MET A 259 6.80 28.40 -2.00
C MET A 259 7.16 28.94 -3.39
N TYR A 260 6.26 29.69 -4.03
CA TYR A 260 6.40 30.22 -5.39
C TYR A 260 6.63 31.73 -5.42
N SER A 261 7.18 32.33 -4.36
CA SER A 261 7.51 33.76 -4.39
C SER A 261 8.48 34.08 -5.52
N LYS A 262 8.30 35.25 -6.14
CA LYS A 262 9.15 35.70 -7.26
C LYS A 262 10.64 35.71 -6.91
N ASP A 263 10.97 35.93 -5.66
CA ASP A 263 12.38 35.95 -5.18
C ASP A 263 12.95 34.52 -5.13
N LYS A 264 12.17 33.53 -4.73
CA LYS A 264 12.58 32.12 -4.78
C LYS A 264 12.71 31.61 -6.22
N GLN A 265 11.84 32.06 -7.11
CA GLN A 265 11.97 31.74 -8.55
C GLN A 265 13.25 32.33 -9.18
N LYS A 266 13.62 33.56 -8.79
CA LYS A 266 14.88 34.16 -9.25
C LYS A 266 16.12 33.46 -8.70
N LEU A 267 16.06 32.97 -7.44
CA LEU A 267 17.13 32.15 -6.86
C LEU A 267 17.28 30.81 -7.57
N MET A 268 16.17 30.18 -7.94
CA MET A 268 16.18 28.94 -8.72
C MET A 268 16.74 29.09 -10.13
N GLN A 269 16.55 30.27 -10.74
CA GLN A 269 17.07 30.57 -12.09
C GLN A 269 18.59 30.84 -12.09
N ARG A 270 19.17 31.19 -10.95
CA ARG A 270 20.60 31.53 -10.81
C ARG A 270 21.50 30.34 -10.52
N ASN A 271 20.96 29.20 -10.16
CA ASN A 271 21.76 28.04 -9.76
C ASN A 271 22.19 27.22 -10.97
N ASP A 272 23.46 26.92 -11.01
CA ASP A 272 24.04 25.96 -11.94
C ASP A 272 23.27 24.64 -11.90
N LEU A 273 22.95 24.09 -13.06
CA LEU A 273 22.17 22.86 -13.23
C LEU A 273 22.69 21.65 -12.45
N ASN A 274 23.94 21.72 -11.96
CA ASN A 274 24.63 20.65 -11.23
C ASN A 274 24.56 20.78 -9.70
N GLN A 275 23.97 21.84 -9.14
CA GLN A 275 23.89 22.03 -7.69
C GLN A 275 22.46 21.77 -7.19
N ARG A 276 22.37 20.90 -6.17
CA ARG A 276 21.11 20.72 -5.42
C ARG A 276 20.95 21.87 -4.45
N THR A 277 19.92 22.68 -4.66
CA THR A 277 19.51 23.69 -3.69
C THR A 277 18.53 23.08 -2.68
N ALA A 278 18.85 23.23 -1.41
CA ALA A 278 17.93 22.93 -0.28
C ALA A 278 17.40 24.23 0.28
N ASP A 279 16.09 24.39 0.36
CA ASP A 279 15.46 25.47 1.10
C ASP A 279 15.47 25.09 2.59
N LEU A 280 16.31 25.73 3.39
CA LEU A 280 16.50 25.42 4.81
C LEU A 280 15.26 25.77 5.66
N ASP A 281 14.40 26.66 5.17
CA ASP A 281 13.15 27.04 5.85
C ASP A 281 12.01 26.04 5.62
N GLN A 282 12.22 25.08 4.71
CA GLN A 282 11.22 24.05 4.38
C GLN A 282 11.81 22.66 4.56
N VAL A 283 11.68 22.13 5.76
CA VAL A 283 12.09 20.76 6.08
C VAL A 283 11.32 19.77 5.20
N GLY A 284 11.98 19.25 4.17
CA GLY A 284 11.49 18.10 3.41
C GLY A 284 11.24 18.27 1.92
N TYR A 285 11.47 19.45 1.34
CA TYR A 285 11.32 19.65 -0.11
C TYR A 285 12.67 19.88 -0.79
N SER A 286 13.14 18.89 -1.54
CA SER A 286 14.19 19.12 -2.52
C SER A 286 13.55 19.55 -3.84
N VAL A 287 13.77 20.77 -4.26
CA VAL A 287 13.37 21.23 -5.58
C VAL A 287 14.51 20.86 -6.55
N ASN A 288 14.42 19.68 -7.14
CA ASN A 288 15.19 19.37 -8.32
C ASN A 288 14.29 19.60 -9.52
N ARG A 289 14.61 20.55 -10.36
CA ARG A 289 14.18 20.52 -11.77
C ARG A 289 15.21 19.67 -12.52
N ILE A 290 14.73 18.61 -13.11
CA ILE A 290 15.32 17.98 -14.28
C ILE A 290 14.84 18.75 -15.49
#